data_c1473d7729726696c25e5bc0cf98a5ea
#
_entry.id   c1473d7729726696c25e5bc0cf98a5ea
#
_cell.length_a   1.000
_cell.length_b   1.000
_cell.length_c   1.000
_cell.angle_alpha   90.00
_cell.angle_beta   90.00
_cell.angle_gamma   90.00
#
_symmetry.space_group_name_H-M   'P 1'
#
loop_
_entity.id
_entity.type
_entity.pdbx_description
1 polymer ?
#
loop_
_entity_poly.entity_id
_entity_poly.type
_entity_poly.pdbx_seq_one_letter_code
_entity_poly.pdbx_strand_id
1 'polypeptide(L)'
;MSSLQMPKVDNAIMSKKDKIASDLRGIINSKNVLSNPDELRPFETDGLTAYRQMPLLVVMPETVEEVSQILKYCNENKVKVVPRGAGTGLSGGSMPLEDCVLMAMGKFNKIIEIDYENRCVVTQPCVTNLAIT
;
A
#
# COMPACT_ATOMS: atom_id res chain seq x y z
N MET A 1 26.89 12.57 12.64
CA MET A 1 25.93 11.68 11.96
C MET A 1 24.60 12.40 11.91
N SER A 2 24.08 12.70 10.72
CA SER A 2 22.72 13.26 10.62
C SER A 2 21.74 12.15 11.02
N SER A 3 21.02 12.33 12.13
CA SER A 3 19.91 11.45 12.45
C SER A 3 18.85 11.58 11.36
N LEU A 4 18.47 10.47 10.75
CA LEU A 4 17.36 10.44 9.79
C LEU A 4 16.10 10.90 10.53
N GLN A 5 15.52 12.02 10.10
CA GLN A 5 14.26 12.48 10.65
C GLN A 5 13.12 12.03 9.74
N MET A 6 12.18 11.29 10.32
CA MET A 6 10.94 10.96 9.64
C MET A 6 10.13 12.24 9.38
N PRO A 7 9.36 12.31 8.28
CA PRO A 7 8.50 13.47 8.01
C PRO A 7 7.55 13.76 9.17
N LYS A 8 7.26 15.03 9.37
CA LYS A 8 6.29 15.44 10.40
C LYS A 8 4.91 14.85 10.08
N VAL A 9 4.29 14.29 11.09
CA VAL A 9 2.94 13.71 11.02
C VAL A 9 1.90 14.83 10.91
N ASP A 10 0.95 14.68 10.00
CA ASP A 10 -0.21 15.57 9.91
C ASP A 10 -1.30 15.15 10.90
N ASN A 11 -1.37 15.84 12.04
CA ASN A 11 -2.36 15.56 13.07
C ASN A 11 -3.81 15.78 12.60
N ALA A 12 -4.03 16.63 11.60
CA ALA A 12 -5.37 16.83 11.04
C ALA A 12 -5.85 15.59 10.26
N ILE A 13 -4.93 14.89 9.61
CA ILE A 13 -5.21 13.59 8.95
C ILE A 13 -5.40 12.51 10.01
N MET A 14 -4.53 12.44 11.04
CA MET A 14 -4.64 11.47 12.13
C MET A 14 -6.01 11.52 12.82
N SER A 15 -6.51 12.73 13.10
CA SER A 15 -7.82 12.93 13.75
C SER A 15 -9.01 12.47 12.89
N LYS A 16 -8.81 12.28 11.58
CA LYS A 16 -9.86 11.83 10.64
C LYS A 16 -9.77 10.34 10.33
N LYS A 17 -8.95 9.56 11.03
CA LYS A 17 -8.72 8.14 10.75
C LYS A 17 -10.01 7.35 10.53
N ASP A 18 -10.96 7.44 11.45
CA ASP A 18 -12.22 6.68 11.38
C ASP A 18 -13.08 7.09 10.19
N LYS A 19 -13.12 8.39 9.88
CA LYS A 19 -13.82 8.91 8.70
C LYS A 19 -13.17 8.39 7.43
N ILE A 20 -11.85 8.48 7.30
CA ILE A 20 -11.12 8.00 6.13
C ILE A 20 -11.34 6.49 5.95
N ALA A 21 -11.28 5.71 7.03
CA ALA A 21 -11.57 4.28 7.00
C ALA A 21 -12.99 3.98 6.52
N SER A 22 -13.99 4.73 7.00
CA SER A 22 -15.39 4.58 6.60
C SER A 22 -15.58 4.91 5.12
N ASP A 23 -15.01 6.01 4.65
CA ASP A 23 -15.10 6.44 3.25
C ASP A 23 -14.45 5.41 2.32
N LEU A 24 -13.28 4.89 2.67
CA LEU A 24 -12.57 3.86 1.88
C LEU A 24 -13.33 2.53 1.86
N ARG A 25 -14.04 2.16 2.93
CA ARG A 25 -14.94 1.00 2.96
C ARG A 25 -16.17 1.16 2.05
N GLY A 26 -16.51 2.38 1.68
CA GLY A 26 -17.50 2.67 0.65
C GLY A 26 -16.98 2.54 -0.78
N ILE A 27 -15.67 2.56 -0.97
CA ILE A 27 -15.00 2.47 -2.28
C ILE A 27 -14.65 1.02 -2.62
N ILE A 28 -14.09 0.28 -1.65
CA ILE A 28 -13.66 -1.11 -1.83
C ILE A 28 -14.32 -2.02 -0.80
N ASN A 29 -14.17 -3.32 -0.97
CA ASN A 29 -14.67 -4.29 0.01
C ASN A 29 -14.17 -3.94 1.42
N SER A 30 -15.08 -3.83 2.38
CA SER A 30 -14.78 -3.42 3.74
C SER A 30 -13.72 -4.29 4.44
N LYS A 31 -13.63 -5.58 4.09
CA LYS A 31 -12.61 -6.51 4.59
C LYS A 31 -11.20 -6.18 4.09
N ASN A 32 -11.11 -5.40 3.03
CA ASN A 32 -9.84 -4.96 2.42
C ASN A 32 -9.36 -3.61 2.96
N VAL A 33 -10.04 -3.04 3.95
CA VAL A 33 -9.64 -1.81 4.66
C VAL A 33 -9.30 -2.16 6.10
N LEU A 34 -8.01 -2.25 6.40
CA LEU A 34 -7.49 -2.57 7.73
C LEU A 34 -7.28 -1.28 8.52
N SER A 35 -7.78 -1.25 9.74
CA SER A 35 -7.68 -0.09 10.64
C SER A 35 -7.30 -0.46 12.07
N ASN A 36 -7.40 -1.74 12.43
CA ASN A 36 -7.03 -2.24 13.75
C ASN A 36 -5.49 -2.31 13.87
N PRO A 37 -4.89 -1.85 14.98
CA PRO A 37 -3.44 -1.90 15.18
C PRO A 37 -2.81 -3.28 14.96
N ASP A 38 -3.47 -4.35 15.37
CA ASP A 38 -2.95 -5.71 15.21
C ASP A 38 -2.89 -6.14 13.74
N GLU A 39 -3.84 -5.68 12.92
CA GLU A 39 -3.86 -5.91 11.47
C GLU A 39 -2.83 -5.05 10.73
N LEU A 40 -2.50 -3.86 11.26
CA LEU A 40 -1.54 -2.93 10.66
C LEU A 40 -0.09 -3.33 10.95
N ARG A 41 0.16 -4.03 12.05
CA ARG A 41 1.50 -4.41 12.52
C ARG A 41 2.37 -5.13 11.46
N PRO A 42 1.85 -6.06 10.65
CA PRO A 42 2.65 -6.69 9.58
C PRO A 42 3.17 -5.71 8.52
N PHE A 43 2.62 -4.50 8.48
CA PHE A 43 2.96 -3.47 7.49
C PHE A 43 3.84 -2.34 8.04
N GLU A 44 4.27 -2.41 9.29
CA GLU A 44 5.03 -1.34 9.98
C GLU A 44 6.47 -1.15 9.46
N THR A 45 6.98 -2.11 8.67
CA THR A 45 8.33 -2.06 8.09
C THR A 45 8.33 -2.65 6.67
N ASP A 46 9.35 -2.36 5.89
CA ASP A 46 9.67 -3.04 4.64
C ASP A 46 10.98 -3.85 4.78
N GLY A 47 11.66 -4.17 3.68
CA GLY A 47 12.96 -4.87 3.73
C GLY A 47 14.07 -4.07 4.43
N LEU A 48 13.92 -2.75 4.55
CA LEU A 48 14.78 -1.90 5.36
C LEU A 48 14.32 -1.93 6.83
N THR A 49 14.69 -2.98 7.55
CA THR A 49 14.20 -3.26 8.90
C THR A 49 14.73 -2.32 9.99
N ALA A 50 15.62 -1.39 9.63
CA ALA A 50 16.20 -0.40 10.56
C ALA A 50 15.15 0.62 11.05
N TYR A 51 14.04 0.78 10.33
CA TYR A 51 12.98 1.73 10.65
C TYR A 51 11.64 1.01 10.73
N ARG A 52 10.78 1.51 11.61
CA ARG A 52 9.41 1.00 11.79
C ARG A 52 8.46 2.15 11.98
N GLN A 53 7.36 2.12 11.28
CA GLN A 53 6.30 3.11 11.40
C GLN A 53 4.95 2.49 11.01
N MET A 54 3.98 2.57 11.90
CA MET A 54 2.66 2.01 11.62
C MET A 54 1.89 2.95 10.69
N PRO A 55 1.32 2.45 9.59
CA PRO A 55 0.48 3.28 8.72
C PRO A 55 -0.82 3.68 9.42
N LEU A 56 -1.45 4.76 8.95
CA LEU A 56 -2.79 5.15 9.39
C LEU A 56 -3.81 4.04 9.11
N LEU A 57 -3.81 3.56 7.88
CA LEU A 57 -4.68 2.50 7.34
C LEU A 57 -3.91 1.68 6.31
N VAL A 58 -4.36 0.44 6.09
CA VAL A 58 -3.94 -0.37 4.94
C VAL A 58 -5.17 -0.66 4.08
N VAL A 59 -5.02 -0.52 2.77
CA VAL A 59 -6.03 -0.89 1.77
C VAL A 59 -5.48 -1.94 0.82
N MET A 60 -6.29 -2.91 0.45
CA MET A 60 -5.93 -4.00 -0.46
C MET A 60 -6.88 -4.04 -1.66
N PRO A 61 -6.70 -3.15 -2.66
CA PRO A 61 -7.55 -3.13 -3.84
C PRO A 61 -7.40 -4.42 -4.67
N GLU A 62 -8.45 -4.79 -5.39
CA GLU A 62 -8.51 -5.98 -6.25
C GLU A 62 -8.57 -5.62 -7.74
N THR A 63 -8.97 -4.37 -8.06
CA THR A 63 -9.11 -3.91 -9.44
C THR A 63 -8.40 -2.57 -9.68
N VAL A 64 -8.12 -2.27 -10.93
CA VAL A 64 -7.50 -0.99 -11.34
C VAL A 64 -8.45 0.17 -11.02
N GLU A 65 -9.76 -0.04 -11.16
CA GLU A 65 -10.80 0.92 -10.84
C GLU A 65 -10.78 1.29 -9.35
N GLU A 66 -10.65 0.31 -8.47
CA GLU A 66 -10.51 0.53 -7.03
C GLU A 66 -9.24 1.34 -6.70
N VAL A 67 -8.10 1.01 -7.33
CA VAL A 67 -6.86 1.79 -7.19
C VAL A 67 -7.09 3.24 -7.59
N SER A 68 -7.71 3.47 -8.75
CA SER A 68 -8.02 4.82 -9.25
C SER A 68 -8.90 5.61 -8.28
N GLN A 69 -9.95 4.99 -7.75
CA GLN A 69 -10.88 5.63 -6.80
C GLN A 69 -10.20 5.94 -5.46
N ILE A 70 -9.37 5.03 -4.94
CA ILE A 70 -8.58 5.27 -3.72
C ILE A 70 -7.64 6.46 -3.92
N LEU A 71 -6.89 6.49 -5.02
CA LEU A 71 -5.95 7.58 -5.32
C LEU A 71 -6.67 8.92 -5.46
N LYS A 72 -7.82 8.94 -6.15
CA LYS A 72 -8.66 10.13 -6.28
C LYS A 72 -9.12 10.64 -4.91
N TYR A 73 -9.70 9.75 -4.09
CA TYR A 73 -10.12 10.08 -2.73
C TYR A 73 -8.97 10.65 -1.89
N CYS A 74 -7.82 9.98 -1.89
CA CYS A 74 -6.65 10.42 -1.11
C CYS A 74 -6.11 11.77 -1.60
N ASN A 75 -6.09 12.01 -2.91
CA ASN A 75 -5.68 13.30 -3.47
C ASN A 75 -6.62 14.44 -3.07
N GLU A 76 -7.93 14.23 -3.16
CA GLU A 76 -8.95 15.22 -2.79
C GLU A 76 -8.89 15.56 -1.29
N ASN A 77 -8.63 14.58 -0.44
CA ASN A 77 -8.55 14.73 1.01
C ASN A 77 -7.12 15.01 1.54
N LYS A 78 -6.13 15.15 0.64
CA LYS A 78 -4.70 15.39 0.98
C LYS A 78 -4.10 14.31 1.86
N VAL A 79 -4.55 13.08 1.73
CA VAL A 79 -4.02 11.91 2.42
C VAL A 79 -2.85 11.33 1.62
N LYS A 80 -1.71 11.12 2.28
CA LYS A 80 -0.55 10.49 1.66
C LYS A 80 -0.83 9.02 1.34
N VAL A 81 -0.31 8.54 0.20
CA VAL A 81 -0.42 7.13 -0.21
C VAL A 81 0.98 6.55 -0.36
N VAL A 82 1.19 5.38 0.20
CA VAL A 82 2.40 4.58 0.00
C VAL A 82 2.01 3.27 -0.67
N PRO A 83 2.37 3.06 -1.95
CA PRO A 83 2.12 1.79 -2.62
C PRO A 83 3.12 0.74 -2.16
N ARG A 84 2.67 -0.50 -2.01
CA ARG A 84 3.49 -1.62 -1.55
C ARG A 84 3.16 -2.90 -2.30
N GLY A 85 4.18 -3.52 -2.88
CA GLY A 85 4.12 -4.90 -3.37
C GLY A 85 4.37 -5.90 -2.23
N ALA A 86 5.42 -6.70 -2.33
CA ALA A 86 5.84 -7.64 -1.28
C ALA A 86 6.55 -6.97 -0.08
N GLY A 87 6.92 -5.70 -0.18
CA GLY A 87 7.62 -4.98 0.89
C GLY A 87 9.08 -5.41 1.10
N THR A 88 9.71 -5.98 0.09
CA THR A 88 11.09 -6.50 0.15
C THR A 88 12.16 -5.48 -0.24
N GLY A 89 11.79 -4.27 -0.60
CA GLY A 89 12.71 -3.19 -0.95
C GLY A 89 13.60 -2.77 0.22
N LEU A 90 14.87 -2.44 -0.09
CA LEU A 90 15.89 -2.09 0.91
C LEU A 90 16.15 -0.58 1.01
N SER A 91 15.36 0.23 0.32
CA SER A 91 15.56 1.69 0.24
C SER A 91 14.44 2.51 0.92
N GLY A 92 13.54 1.86 1.64
CA GLY A 92 12.44 2.50 2.35
C GLY A 92 11.30 2.99 1.45
N GLY A 93 11.27 2.63 0.17
CA GLY A 93 10.26 3.10 -0.78
C GLY A 93 8.84 2.62 -0.52
N SER A 94 8.68 1.51 0.20
CA SER A 94 7.38 0.96 0.64
C SER A 94 7.18 1.04 2.15
N MET A 95 8.04 1.78 2.86
CA MET A 95 7.91 2.03 4.27
C MET A 95 6.77 3.03 4.52
N PRO A 96 5.81 2.74 5.41
CA PRO A 96 4.71 3.64 5.66
C PRO A 96 5.11 4.91 6.42
N LEU A 97 4.23 5.89 6.36
CA LEU A 97 4.19 7.06 7.24
C LEU A 97 2.98 6.92 8.17
N GLU A 98 3.03 7.52 9.36
CA GLU A 98 1.92 7.42 10.34
C GLU A 98 0.60 8.00 9.80
N ASP A 99 0.68 9.02 8.96
CA ASP A 99 -0.44 9.73 8.36
C ASP A 99 -0.74 9.30 6.91
N CYS A 100 -0.31 8.08 6.52
CA CYS A 100 -0.55 7.57 5.18
C CYS A 100 -1.57 6.43 5.14
N VAL A 101 -2.20 6.29 3.99
CA VAL A 101 -2.84 5.04 3.56
C VAL A 101 -1.80 4.21 2.82
N LEU A 102 -1.47 3.03 3.36
CA LEU A 102 -0.61 2.08 2.68
C LEU A 102 -1.47 1.23 1.74
N MET A 103 -1.18 1.27 0.45
CA MET A 103 -1.89 0.52 -0.57
C MET A 103 -1.13 -0.77 -0.91
N ALA A 104 -1.55 -1.87 -0.29
CA ALA A 104 -0.95 -3.18 -0.47
C ALA A 104 -1.51 -3.87 -1.72
N MET A 105 -0.64 -4.08 -2.72
CA MET A 105 -1.00 -4.58 -4.05
C MET A 105 -1.01 -6.12 -4.16
N GLY A 106 -0.91 -6.84 -3.05
CA GLY A 106 -0.74 -8.31 -3.04
C GLY A 106 -1.84 -9.10 -3.77
N LYS A 107 -3.01 -8.49 -4.00
CA LYS A 107 -4.11 -9.11 -4.77
C LYS A 107 -3.93 -8.98 -6.29
N PHE A 108 -3.00 -8.16 -6.77
CA PHE A 108 -2.62 -8.03 -8.16
C PHE A 108 -1.55 -9.07 -8.53
N ASN A 109 -1.93 -10.34 -8.57
CA ASN A 109 -1.02 -11.48 -8.72
C ASN A 109 -1.34 -12.38 -9.92
N LYS A 110 -1.99 -11.85 -10.95
CA LYS A 110 -2.35 -12.63 -12.15
C LYS A 110 -1.30 -12.51 -13.24
N ILE A 111 -0.98 -13.65 -13.88
CA ILE A 111 -0.31 -13.67 -15.18
C ILE A 111 -1.41 -13.45 -16.22
N ILE A 112 -1.27 -12.40 -17.03
CA ILE A 112 -2.27 -11.98 -18.02
C ILE A 112 -2.03 -12.69 -19.35
N GLU A 113 -0.75 -12.71 -19.79
CA GLU A 113 -0.37 -13.26 -21.08
C GLU A 113 1.06 -13.81 -21.02
N ILE A 114 1.31 -14.92 -21.70
CA ILE A 114 2.65 -15.46 -21.94
C ILE A 114 2.86 -15.54 -23.44
N ASP A 115 3.77 -14.72 -23.96
CA ASP A 115 4.16 -14.68 -25.35
C ASP A 115 5.49 -15.44 -25.54
N TYR A 116 5.41 -16.68 -25.95
CA TYR A 116 6.59 -17.53 -26.16
C TYR A 116 7.43 -17.11 -27.37
N GLU A 117 6.81 -16.53 -28.39
CA GLU A 117 7.49 -16.11 -29.63
C GLU A 117 8.40 -14.92 -29.34
N ASN A 118 7.87 -13.91 -28.63
CA ASN A 118 8.61 -12.71 -28.23
C ASN A 118 9.34 -12.87 -26.89
N ARG A 119 9.22 -14.01 -26.24
CA ARG A 119 9.83 -14.31 -24.93
C ARG A 119 9.51 -13.27 -23.85
N CYS A 120 8.26 -12.86 -23.82
CA CYS A 120 7.79 -11.91 -22.82
C CYS A 120 6.53 -12.42 -22.10
N VAL A 121 6.27 -11.82 -20.94
CA VAL A 121 5.09 -12.09 -20.12
C VAL A 121 4.49 -10.78 -19.67
N VAL A 122 3.16 -10.69 -19.73
CA VAL A 122 2.39 -9.58 -19.16
C VAL A 122 1.81 -10.04 -17.84
N THR A 123 2.18 -9.37 -16.75
CA THR A 123 1.75 -9.74 -15.41
C THR A 123 1.25 -8.54 -14.63
N GLN A 124 0.45 -8.81 -13.61
CA GLN A 124 0.18 -7.85 -12.55
C GLN A 124 1.40 -7.68 -11.62
N PRO A 125 1.53 -6.57 -10.90
CA PRO A 125 2.77 -6.17 -10.22
C PRO A 125 3.23 -7.09 -9.07
N CYS A 126 2.38 -7.95 -8.54
CA CYS A 126 2.72 -8.85 -7.44
C CYS A 126 2.90 -10.32 -7.86
N VAL A 127 3.01 -10.59 -9.15
CA VAL A 127 3.43 -11.91 -9.63
C VAL A 127 4.92 -12.10 -9.29
N THR A 128 5.23 -13.22 -8.64
CA THR A 128 6.62 -13.56 -8.31
C THR A 128 7.35 -14.12 -9.54
N ASN A 129 8.67 -13.90 -9.62
CA ASN A 129 9.48 -14.48 -10.70
C ASN A 129 9.34 -16.02 -10.74
N LEU A 130 9.28 -16.65 -9.57
CA LEU A 130 9.08 -18.11 -9.46
C LEU A 130 7.75 -18.58 -10.06
N ALA A 131 6.72 -17.76 -10.06
CA ALA A 131 5.43 -18.11 -10.67
C ALA A 131 5.44 -18.03 -12.21
N ILE A 132 6.44 -17.34 -12.79
CA ILE A 132 6.62 -17.18 -14.24
C ILE A 132 7.44 -18.34 -14.82
N THR A 133 8.42 -18.85 -14.05
CA THR A 133 9.32 -19.93 -14.44
C THR A 133 8.76 -21.31 -14.09
#